data_f1e972f0da9717cbc85fcdf9173e794d
#
_entry.id   f1e972f0da9717cbc85fcdf9173e794d
#
_cell.length_a   1.000
_cell.length_b   1.000
_cell.length_c   1.000
_cell.angle_alpha   90.00
_cell.angle_beta   90.00
_cell.angle_gamma   90.00
#
_symmetry.space_group_name_H-M   'P 1'
#
loop_
_entity.id
_entity.type
_entity.pdbx_description
1 polymer ?
#
loop_
_entity_poly.entity_id
_entity_poly.type
_entity_poly.pdbx_seq_one_letter_code
_entity_poly.pdbx_strand_id
1 'polypeptide(L)'
;MPNQPGPLSDPIHIEQLEISTHIGVPDEERLRLQRLTLGITFWPYHGARDLEDRIENTINYSAVAEAATNFVRDQSVNLIETLADGLATHLLGSFAIQKIEIELRKFALPDAKYASITVTRTASVN
;
A
#
# COMPACT_ATOMS: atom_id res chain seq x y z
N MET A 1 18.09 -22.87 9.54
CA MET A 1 17.92 -23.00 8.09
C MET A 1 18.33 -21.73 7.41
N PRO A 2 19.38 -21.79 6.62
CA PRO A 2 19.96 -20.56 6.08
C PRO A 2 19.04 -19.79 5.13
N ASN A 3 18.04 -20.45 4.55
CA ASN A 3 17.15 -19.82 3.57
C ASN A 3 15.80 -19.43 4.12
N GLN A 4 15.58 -19.58 5.41
CA GLN A 4 14.32 -19.16 6.01
C GLN A 4 14.40 -17.67 6.34
N PRO A 5 13.37 -16.90 5.99
CA PRO A 5 13.31 -15.53 6.47
C PRO A 5 13.22 -15.51 7.99
N GLY A 6 13.80 -14.51 8.60
CA GLY A 6 13.66 -14.32 10.02
C GLY A 6 12.20 -14.07 10.39
N PRO A 7 11.86 -14.11 11.67
CA PRO A 7 10.50 -13.81 12.09
C PRO A 7 10.12 -12.40 11.65
N LEU A 8 8.85 -12.24 11.28
CA LEU A 8 8.34 -10.94 10.91
C LEU A 8 8.30 -10.04 12.14
N SER A 9 8.57 -8.76 11.93
CA SER A 9 8.38 -7.75 12.95
C SER A 9 6.88 -7.53 13.19
N ASP A 10 6.56 -6.68 14.14
CA ASP A 10 5.18 -6.28 14.36
C ASP A 10 4.73 -5.38 13.20
N PRO A 11 3.56 -5.64 12.62
CA PRO A 11 3.09 -4.81 11.53
C PRO A 11 2.50 -3.49 12.00
N ILE A 12 2.59 -2.49 11.13
CA ILE A 12 1.91 -1.22 11.29
C ILE A 12 0.79 -1.19 10.26
N HIS A 13 -0.39 -0.71 10.66
CA HIS A 13 -1.56 -0.68 9.80
C HIS A 13 -2.10 0.74 9.67
N ILE A 14 -2.38 1.14 8.44
CA ILE A 14 -3.07 2.39 8.11
C ILE A 14 -4.42 2.01 7.56
N GLU A 15 -5.49 2.45 8.21
CA GLU A 15 -6.85 2.08 7.85
C GLU A 15 -7.54 3.20 7.10
N GLN A 16 -8.15 2.85 5.95
CA GLN A 16 -9.02 3.74 5.18
C GLN A 16 -8.37 5.07 4.81
N LEU A 17 -7.14 5.01 4.30
CA LEU A 17 -6.49 6.19 3.72
C LEU A 17 -7.25 6.59 2.46
N GLU A 18 -7.85 7.78 2.44
CA GLU A 18 -8.71 8.20 1.35
C GLU A 18 -7.91 8.99 0.32
N ILE A 19 -8.02 8.60 -0.94
CA ILE A 19 -7.30 9.24 -2.04
C ILE A 19 -8.25 9.35 -3.23
N SER A 20 -8.21 10.47 -3.94
CA SER A 20 -8.96 10.64 -5.19
C SER A 20 -8.00 10.58 -6.37
N THR A 21 -8.38 9.83 -7.40
CA THR A 21 -7.54 9.68 -8.59
C THR A 21 -8.42 9.33 -9.80
N HIS A 22 -7.80 9.25 -10.97
CA HIS A 22 -8.46 8.88 -12.22
C HIS A 22 -8.19 7.41 -12.49
N ILE A 23 -9.24 6.60 -12.48
CA ILE A 23 -9.12 5.15 -12.66
C ILE A 23 -10.40 4.61 -13.28
N GLY A 24 -10.27 3.58 -14.11
CA GLY A 24 -11.42 2.87 -14.68
C GLY A 24 -11.15 2.35 -16.07
N VAL A 25 -11.84 1.27 -16.44
CA VAL A 25 -11.71 0.69 -17.78
C VAL A 25 -12.34 1.59 -18.84
N PRO A 26 -13.58 2.11 -18.68
CA PRO A 26 -14.11 3.05 -19.67
C PRO A 26 -13.35 4.38 -19.63
N ASP A 27 -13.08 4.94 -20.81
CA ASP A 27 -12.35 6.21 -20.92
C ASP A 27 -13.03 7.33 -20.14
N GLU A 28 -14.35 7.42 -20.23
CA GLU A 28 -15.08 8.47 -19.54
C GLU A 28 -15.00 8.35 -18.02
N GLU A 29 -14.82 7.13 -17.49
CA GLU A 29 -14.65 6.93 -16.05
C GLU A 29 -13.33 7.54 -15.58
N ARG A 30 -12.26 7.39 -16.37
CA ARG A 30 -10.95 7.94 -16.04
C ARG A 30 -10.88 9.46 -16.13
N LEU A 31 -11.85 10.09 -16.80
CA LEU A 31 -11.90 11.56 -16.88
C LEU A 31 -12.37 12.20 -15.58
N ARG A 32 -12.96 11.43 -14.67
CA ARG A 32 -13.49 11.93 -13.40
C ARG A 32 -12.61 11.46 -12.25
N LEU A 33 -12.45 12.34 -11.27
CA LEU A 33 -11.81 11.97 -10.01
C LEU A 33 -12.73 11.02 -9.26
N GLN A 34 -12.16 9.92 -8.81
CA GLN A 34 -12.88 8.92 -8.04
C GLN A 34 -12.19 8.71 -6.71
N ARG A 35 -12.98 8.51 -5.68
CA ARG A 35 -12.48 8.21 -4.35
C ARG A 35 -12.09 6.74 -4.26
N LEU A 36 -10.90 6.50 -3.74
CA LEU A 36 -10.43 5.17 -3.36
C LEU A 36 -10.09 5.19 -1.88
N THR A 37 -10.13 4.04 -1.23
CA THR A 37 -9.55 3.91 0.10
C THR A 37 -8.52 2.81 0.10
N LEU A 38 -7.46 3.02 0.89
CA LEU A 38 -6.36 2.07 1.03
C LEU A 38 -6.27 1.62 2.48
N GLY A 39 -6.20 0.29 2.68
CA GLY A 39 -5.73 -0.28 3.92
C GLY A 39 -4.32 -0.77 3.66
N ILE A 40 -3.36 -0.29 4.42
CA ILE A 40 -1.95 -0.63 4.23
C ILE A 40 -1.43 -1.23 5.51
N THR A 41 -0.96 -2.48 5.42
CA THR A 41 -0.30 -3.15 6.53
C THR A 41 1.13 -3.44 6.10
N PHE A 42 2.11 -3.02 6.90
CA PHE A 42 3.49 -3.28 6.53
C PHE A 42 4.30 -3.75 7.72
N TRP A 43 5.26 -4.64 7.42
CA TRP A 43 6.18 -5.23 8.38
C TRP A 43 7.57 -4.67 8.13
N PRO A 44 8.11 -3.83 9.03
CA PRO A 44 9.49 -3.36 8.89
C PRO A 44 10.47 -4.52 8.94
N TYR A 45 11.66 -4.35 8.38
CA TYR A 45 12.70 -5.38 8.40
C TYR A 45 13.17 -5.74 9.79
N HIS A 46 13.18 -4.76 10.66
CA HIS A 46 13.71 -4.97 12.01
C HIS A 46 12.58 -5.04 13.00
N GLY A 47 12.64 -6.03 13.89
CA GLY A 47 11.67 -6.13 14.97
C GLY A 47 11.71 -4.89 15.86
N ALA A 48 10.64 -4.72 16.63
CA ALA A 48 10.49 -3.59 17.53
C ALA A 48 11.47 -3.60 18.70
N ARG A 49 12.36 -4.59 18.75
CA ARG A 49 13.37 -4.65 19.80
C ARG A 49 14.26 -3.44 19.71
N ASP A 50 14.35 -2.69 20.76
CA ASP A 50 15.36 -1.67 20.88
C ASP A 50 15.22 -0.51 19.90
N LEU A 51 13.99 -0.06 19.71
CA LEU A 51 13.76 1.16 18.94
C LEU A 51 14.20 2.41 19.69
N GLU A 52 14.40 2.32 21.00
CA GLU A 52 14.79 3.43 21.86
C GLU A 52 13.80 4.60 21.79
N ASP A 53 12.56 4.30 21.39
CA ASP A 53 11.49 5.28 21.22
C ASP A 53 11.87 6.40 20.24
N ARG A 54 12.61 6.04 19.19
CA ARG A 54 13.08 7.00 18.18
C ARG A 54 12.54 6.66 16.81
N ILE A 55 11.99 7.67 16.13
CA ILE A 55 11.41 7.49 14.80
C ILE A 55 12.47 7.05 13.77
N GLU A 56 13.73 7.47 13.93
CA GLU A 56 14.78 7.09 12.99
C GLU A 56 15.15 5.61 13.06
N ASN A 57 14.69 4.90 14.09
CA ASN A 57 14.94 3.47 14.24
C ASN A 57 13.80 2.62 13.70
N THR A 58 12.79 3.23 13.10
CA THR A 58 11.65 2.53 12.52
C THR A 58 11.20 3.23 11.23
N ILE A 59 10.03 2.85 10.72
CA ILE A 59 9.45 3.47 9.54
C ILE A 59 8.37 4.44 9.99
N ASN A 60 8.47 5.68 9.52
CA ASN A 60 7.46 6.70 9.79
C ASN A 60 6.22 6.43 8.94
N TYR A 61 5.11 6.03 9.57
CA TYR A 61 3.89 5.70 8.82
C TYR A 61 3.30 6.92 8.13
N SER A 62 3.55 8.14 8.62
CA SER A 62 3.11 9.35 7.93
C SER A 62 3.81 9.48 6.58
N ALA A 63 5.10 9.13 6.51
CA ALA A 63 5.83 9.14 5.25
C ALA A 63 5.32 8.06 4.29
N VAL A 64 4.93 6.91 4.81
CA VAL A 64 4.32 5.83 3.99
C VAL A 64 3.00 6.31 3.41
N ALA A 65 2.14 6.92 4.23
CA ALA A 65 0.85 7.43 3.76
C ALA A 65 1.03 8.53 2.70
N GLU A 66 1.99 9.42 2.88
CA GLU A 66 2.28 10.47 1.92
C GLU A 66 2.79 9.88 0.60
N ALA A 67 3.71 8.93 0.67
CA ALA A 67 4.24 8.28 -0.53
C ALA A 67 3.14 7.53 -1.29
N ALA A 68 2.26 6.84 -0.58
CA ALA A 68 1.12 6.15 -1.18
C ALA A 68 0.18 7.12 -1.87
N THR A 69 -0.15 8.22 -1.21
CA THR A 69 -1.03 9.25 -1.76
C THR A 69 -0.46 9.84 -3.04
N ASN A 70 0.83 10.21 -3.01
CA ASN A 70 1.47 10.81 -4.17
C ASN A 70 1.56 9.82 -5.34
N PHE A 71 1.90 8.57 -5.04
CA PHE A 71 1.98 7.55 -6.09
C PHE A 71 0.63 7.37 -6.78
N VAL A 72 -0.43 7.19 -6.00
CA VAL A 72 -1.78 6.93 -6.55
C VAL A 72 -2.28 8.11 -7.36
N ARG A 73 -2.06 9.33 -6.87
CA ARG A 73 -2.51 10.54 -7.59
C ARG A 73 -1.87 10.70 -8.95
N ASP A 74 -0.64 10.22 -9.11
CA ASP A 74 0.09 10.35 -10.37
C ASP A 74 -0.24 9.26 -11.37
N GLN A 75 -1.09 8.29 -11.02
CA GLN A 75 -1.44 7.20 -11.89
C GLN A 75 -2.74 7.46 -12.64
N SER A 76 -2.80 6.96 -13.87
CA SER A 76 -4.03 6.91 -14.64
C SER A 76 -4.06 5.52 -15.28
N VAL A 77 -4.66 4.56 -14.58
CA VAL A 77 -4.66 3.17 -15.00
C VAL A 77 -6.09 2.65 -15.13
N ASN A 78 -6.25 1.54 -15.84
CA ASN A 78 -7.57 0.95 -16.06
C ASN A 78 -8.03 0.11 -14.88
N LEU A 79 -7.12 -0.64 -14.28
CA LEU A 79 -7.47 -1.70 -13.32
C LEU A 79 -6.97 -1.37 -11.92
N ILE A 80 -7.82 -1.64 -10.92
CA ILE A 80 -7.39 -1.49 -9.52
C ILE A 80 -6.28 -2.50 -9.19
N GLU A 81 -6.23 -3.64 -9.87
CA GLU A 81 -5.16 -4.63 -9.70
C GLU A 81 -3.81 -4.05 -10.10
N THR A 82 -3.77 -3.35 -11.23
CA THR A 82 -2.53 -2.70 -11.70
C THR A 82 -2.06 -1.65 -10.71
N LEU A 83 -2.99 -0.87 -10.19
CA LEU A 83 -2.68 0.18 -9.24
C LEU A 83 -2.15 -0.39 -7.93
N ALA A 84 -2.81 -1.41 -7.40
CA ALA A 84 -2.42 -2.01 -6.13
C ALA A 84 -1.04 -2.67 -6.23
N ASP A 85 -0.78 -3.40 -7.33
CA ASP A 85 0.52 -4.03 -7.55
C ASP A 85 1.63 -2.98 -7.65
N GLY A 86 1.41 -1.94 -8.44
CA GLY A 86 2.38 -0.86 -8.60
C GLY A 86 2.67 -0.14 -7.29
N LEU A 87 1.63 0.12 -6.49
CA LEU A 87 1.80 0.76 -5.19
C LEU A 87 2.62 -0.11 -4.24
N ALA A 88 2.32 -1.40 -4.17
CA ALA A 88 3.07 -2.31 -3.31
C ALA A 88 4.55 -2.33 -3.69
N THR A 89 4.85 -2.43 -4.98
CA THR A 89 6.22 -2.40 -5.49
C THR A 89 6.92 -1.09 -5.15
N HIS A 90 6.21 0.02 -5.33
CA HIS A 90 6.76 1.34 -5.04
C HIS A 90 7.13 1.49 -3.56
N LEU A 91 6.23 1.09 -2.66
CA LEU A 91 6.47 1.23 -1.23
C LEU A 91 7.58 0.29 -0.75
N LEU A 92 7.64 -0.94 -1.28
CA LEU A 92 8.73 -1.86 -0.96
C LEU A 92 10.09 -1.30 -1.38
N GLY A 93 10.14 -0.59 -2.50
CA GLY A 93 11.37 0.03 -2.98
C GLY A 93 11.74 1.33 -2.27
N SER A 94 10.79 1.96 -1.61
CA SER A 94 10.98 3.28 -0.99
C SER A 94 11.27 3.22 0.50
N PHE A 95 10.92 2.13 1.16
CA PHE A 95 11.05 1.98 2.61
C PHE A 95 11.65 0.62 2.95
N ALA A 96 12.22 0.50 4.13
CA ALA A 96 12.79 -0.75 4.62
C ALA A 96 11.69 -1.68 5.13
N ILE A 97 10.82 -2.10 4.22
CA ILE A 97 9.67 -2.96 4.49
C ILE A 97 10.00 -4.38 4.04
N GLN A 98 9.79 -5.35 4.93
CA GLN A 98 9.99 -6.76 4.62
C GLN A 98 8.79 -7.36 3.89
N LYS A 99 7.59 -6.98 4.29
CA LYS A 99 6.34 -7.49 3.73
C LYS A 99 5.29 -6.39 3.78
N ILE A 100 4.46 -6.31 2.76
CA ILE A 100 3.37 -5.34 2.70
C ILE A 100 2.10 -6.00 2.20
N GLU A 101 0.97 -5.61 2.77
CA GLU A 101 -0.36 -6.01 2.32
C GLU A 101 -1.17 -4.74 2.09
N ILE A 102 -1.79 -4.65 0.93
CA ILE A 102 -2.60 -3.48 0.56
C ILE A 102 -3.98 -3.96 0.13
N GLU A 103 -5.01 -3.39 0.76
CA GLU A 103 -6.38 -3.52 0.29
C GLU A 103 -6.79 -2.19 -0.33
N LEU A 104 -7.13 -2.22 -1.62
CA LEU A 104 -7.59 -1.04 -2.34
C LEU A 104 -9.07 -1.20 -2.64
N ARG A 105 -9.88 -0.24 -2.20
CA ARG A 105 -11.34 -0.25 -2.37
C ARG A 105 -11.75 0.84 -3.34
N LYS A 106 -12.64 0.47 -4.26
CA LYS A 106 -13.23 1.37 -5.24
C LYS A 106 -14.75 1.34 -5.08
N PHE A 107 -15.39 2.50 -5.15
CA PHE A 107 -16.82 2.66 -4.85
C PHE A 107 -17.59 2.92 -6.14
N ALA A 108 -17.59 1.94 -7.05
CA ALA A 108 -18.17 2.09 -8.38
C ALA A 108 -19.47 1.32 -8.59
N LEU A 109 -19.77 0.35 -7.72
CA LEU A 109 -20.97 -0.47 -7.88
C LEU A 109 -22.11 0.09 -7.03
N PRO A 110 -23.29 0.35 -7.62
CA PRO A 110 -24.40 0.93 -6.86
C PRO A 110 -24.98 -0.01 -5.82
N ASP A 111 -24.91 -1.32 -6.04
CA ASP A 111 -25.53 -2.31 -5.17
C ASP A 111 -24.55 -3.01 -4.23
N ALA A 112 -23.31 -2.55 -4.16
CA ALA A 112 -22.30 -3.08 -3.26
C ALA A 112 -21.65 -1.93 -2.49
N LYS A 113 -21.13 -2.23 -1.29
CA LYS A 113 -20.40 -1.21 -0.54
C LYS A 113 -19.16 -0.76 -1.31
N TYR A 114 -18.43 -1.70 -1.89
CA TYR A 114 -17.23 -1.42 -2.67
C TYR A 114 -16.80 -2.69 -3.38
N ALA A 115 -15.93 -2.53 -4.36
CA ALA A 115 -15.12 -3.62 -4.89
C ALA A 115 -13.69 -3.41 -4.41
N SER A 116 -12.97 -4.48 -4.12
CA SER A 116 -11.61 -4.34 -3.62
C SER A 116 -10.68 -5.39 -4.21
N ILE A 117 -9.40 -5.07 -4.16
CA ILE A 117 -8.31 -5.99 -4.43
C ILE A 117 -7.38 -5.97 -3.23
N THR A 118 -6.94 -7.13 -2.79
CA THR A 118 -5.93 -7.25 -1.75
C THR A 118 -4.69 -7.90 -2.34
N VAL A 119 -3.56 -7.23 -2.22
CA VAL A 119 -2.28 -7.75 -2.68
C VAL A 119 -1.35 -7.88 -1.50
N THR A 120 -0.52 -8.93 -1.52
CA THR A 120 0.52 -9.17 -0.52
C THR A 120 1.82 -9.37 -1.25
N ARG A 121 2.85 -8.63 -0.87
CA ARG A 121 4.17 -8.71 -1.51
C ARG A 121 5.25 -8.70 -0.45
N THR A 122 6.32 -9.42 -0.73
CA THR A 122 7.51 -9.42 0.12
C THR A 122 8.66 -8.83 -0.65
N ALA A 123 9.59 -8.20 0.07
CA ALA A 123 10.78 -7.65 -0.54
C ALA A 123 11.66 -8.77 -1.06
N SER A 124 12.30 -8.52 -2.21
CA SER A 124 13.27 -9.46 -2.76
C SER A 124 14.48 -9.56 -1.86
N VAL A 125 14.94 -10.79 -1.64
CA VAL A 125 16.17 -11.06 -0.90
C VAL A 125 17.24 -11.44 -1.92
N ASN A 126 18.21 -10.59 -2.10
CA ASN A 126 19.33 -10.88 -2.98
C ASN A 126 20.62 -10.92 -2.19
#